data_331b8ffe27ba4c75bed312e41f8491c2
#
_entry.id   331b8ffe27ba4c75bed312e41f8491c2
#
_cell.length_a   1.000
_cell.length_b   1.000
_cell.length_c   1.000
_cell.angle_alpha   90.00
_cell.angle_beta   90.00
_cell.angle_gamma   90.00
#
_symmetry.space_group_name_H-M   'P 1'
#
loop_
_entity.id
_entity.type
_entity.pdbx_description
1 polymer ?
#
loop_
_entity_poly.entity_id
_entity_poly.type
_entity_poly.pdbx_seq_one_letter_code
_entity_poly.pdbx_strand_id
1 'polypeptide(L)'
;MFERTIETSVAPHVTIDECLGNLTVRGDTEKEITVLVREENRDVSWKREGETLTLAVPASATLHCPPGTTLTVRRVLGNLRVQGLEGPVVIGAVHGNATLRHVGPVALERALGNMSARAVAGRLEGQDVKGNARVRGVDDLLTLGEVGGNLVAEGLEGGLVAEKVRGNVRLGPPFSPDAVYRLSAYGNLTLLLPPDASLRLALRAGDRVRSRIPGLSLEGVDTETRGTLGSGQAQLQAEVKGNVTLQPSDLDEGVDVSAGWDELGAHIEWQVNDALARMATYLKENLGRVDGEHVRHRVDRAAEQARRKAEQAAERARMRAEQAERRWRRASGRRPAPKKQEATDEERLRVLRMVEEGKITPQQASELLGAIEGR
;
A
#
# COMPACT_ATOMS: atom_id res chain seq x y z
N MET A 1 -0.39 -10.14 -32.07
CA MET A 1 0.12 -10.71 -30.80
C MET A 1 1.33 -11.56 -31.19
N PHE A 2 2.49 -11.24 -30.66
CA PHE A 2 3.71 -12.01 -30.88
C PHE A 2 3.89 -12.97 -29.70
N GLU A 3 4.12 -14.25 -30.01
CA GLU A 3 4.38 -15.29 -29.02
C GLU A 3 5.63 -16.06 -29.43
N ARG A 4 6.50 -16.28 -28.45
CA ARG A 4 7.70 -17.08 -28.65
C ARG A 4 8.01 -17.92 -27.43
N THR A 5 8.21 -19.19 -27.65
CA THR A 5 8.61 -20.16 -26.61
C THR A 5 10.06 -20.60 -26.86
N ILE A 6 10.84 -20.65 -25.79
CA ILE A 6 12.27 -21.02 -25.79
C ILE A 6 12.46 -22.08 -24.71
N GLU A 7 12.94 -23.25 -25.11
CA GLU A 7 13.33 -24.30 -24.15
C GLU A 7 14.51 -23.85 -23.28
N THR A 8 14.47 -24.14 -21.99
CA THR A 8 15.49 -23.72 -21.03
C THR A 8 15.71 -24.76 -19.93
N SER A 9 16.61 -24.48 -18.99
CA SER A 9 16.78 -25.24 -17.75
C SER A 9 15.69 -24.88 -16.72
N VAL A 10 15.68 -25.58 -15.60
CA VAL A 10 14.75 -25.33 -14.50
C VAL A 10 15.04 -24.00 -13.78
N ALA A 11 16.28 -23.50 -13.85
CA ALA A 11 16.73 -22.28 -13.20
C ALA A 11 17.54 -21.39 -14.17
N PRO A 12 16.93 -20.85 -15.24
CA PRO A 12 17.62 -20.00 -16.19
C PRO A 12 17.89 -18.59 -15.62
N HIS A 13 18.82 -17.89 -16.25
CA HIS A 13 19.03 -16.47 -16.02
C HIS A 13 18.30 -15.65 -17.09
N VAL A 14 17.37 -14.80 -16.68
CA VAL A 14 16.65 -13.91 -17.60
C VAL A 14 17.02 -12.48 -17.28
N THR A 15 17.53 -11.77 -18.27
CA THR A 15 17.83 -10.34 -18.20
C THR A 15 16.88 -9.59 -19.14
N ILE A 16 16.17 -8.62 -18.61
CA ILE A 16 15.35 -7.69 -19.38
C ILE A 16 16.02 -6.32 -19.33
N ASP A 17 16.66 -5.95 -20.44
CA ASP A 17 17.38 -4.69 -20.53
C ASP A 17 16.41 -3.50 -20.49
N GLU A 18 15.37 -3.56 -21.30
CA GLU A 18 14.34 -2.52 -21.34
C GLU A 18 12.97 -3.09 -21.73
N CYS A 19 11.94 -2.59 -21.05
CA CYS A 19 10.55 -2.79 -21.45
C CYS A 19 9.87 -1.42 -21.55
N LEU A 20 9.45 -1.02 -22.77
CA LEU A 20 8.82 0.29 -22.98
C LEU A 20 7.36 0.36 -22.54
N GLY A 21 6.76 -0.74 -22.12
CA GLY A 21 5.41 -0.85 -21.61
C GLY A 21 5.34 -1.45 -20.21
N ASN A 22 4.22 -2.13 -19.93
CA ASN A 22 4.05 -2.90 -18.70
C ASN A 22 4.69 -4.28 -18.85
N LEU A 23 5.37 -4.73 -17.81
CA LEU A 23 5.98 -6.04 -17.76
C LEU A 23 5.33 -6.90 -16.68
N THR A 24 4.88 -8.09 -17.08
CA THR A 24 4.40 -9.13 -16.15
C THR A 24 5.29 -10.34 -16.28
N VAL A 25 5.89 -10.82 -15.18
CA VAL A 25 6.69 -12.05 -15.14
C VAL A 25 6.01 -13.04 -14.20
N ARG A 26 5.85 -14.28 -14.67
CA ARG A 26 5.23 -15.37 -13.93
C ARG A 26 6.12 -16.60 -13.92
N GLY A 27 6.34 -17.16 -12.74
CA GLY A 27 7.00 -18.44 -12.55
C GLY A 27 5.97 -19.56 -12.54
N ASP A 28 5.54 -20.01 -13.73
CA ASP A 28 4.46 -20.97 -13.89
C ASP A 28 4.74 -22.03 -15.00
N THR A 29 5.96 -22.09 -15.53
CA THR A 29 6.42 -23.10 -16.49
C THR A 29 7.47 -24.02 -15.86
N GLU A 30 7.74 -25.17 -16.43
CA GLU A 30 8.76 -26.10 -15.91
C GLU A 30 10.14 -25.90 -16.55
N LYS A 31 10.20 -25.85 -17.87
CA LYS A 31 11.48 -25.80 -18.66
C LYS A 31 11.38 -24.91 -19.89
N GLU A 32 10.47 -23.97 -19.88
CA GLU A 32 10.21 -23.11 -21.03
C GLU A 32 10.11 -21.65 -20.59
N ILE A 33 10.61 -20.77 -21.44
CA ILE A 33 10.37 -19.34 -21.33
C ILE A 33 9.48 -18.94 -22.49
N THR A 34 8.27 -18.47 -22.19
CA THR A 34 7.34 -17.96 -23.19
C THR A 34 7.19 -16.45 -23.05
N VAL A 35 7.45 -15.74 -24.13
CA VAL A 35 7.34 -14.28 -24.22
C VAL A 35 6.12 -13.93 -25.05
N LEU A 36 5.15 -13.25 -24.44
CA LEU A 36 3.92 -12.77 -25.07
C LEU A 36 3.95 -11.25 -25.17
N VAL A 37 3.92 -10.69 -26.38
CA VAL A 37 3.89 -9.26 -26.63
C VAL A 37 2.56 -8.86 -27.28
N ARG A 38 1.92 -7.83 -26.76
CA ARG A 38 0.56 -7.45 -27.16
C ARG A 38 0.47 -6.69 -28.50
N GLU A 39 1.55 -6.16 -29.01
CA GLU A 39 1.58 -5.40 -30.28
C GLU A 39 2.12 -6.24 -31.43
N GLU A 40 1.46 -6.20 -32.60
CA GLU A 40 1.73 -7.09 -33.73
C GLU A 40 2.94 -6.70 -34.61
N ASN A 41 3.51 -5.52 -34.48
CA ASN A 41 4.56 -5.05 -35.41
C ASN A 41 5.86 -4.58 -34.71
N ARG A 42 6.17 -5.12 -33.54
CA ARG A 42 7.41 -4.76 -32.85
C ARG A 42 8.21 -6.01 -32.51
N ASP A 43 9.34 -6.14 -33.16
CA ASP A 43 10.29 -7.25 -32.92
C ASP A 43 10.88 -7.14 -31.51
N VAL A 44 10.73 -8.22 -30.74
CA VAL A 44 11.46 -8.40 -29.49
C VAL A 44 12.89 -8.76 -29.86
N SER A 45 13.84 -7.92 -29.49
CA SER A 45 15.24 -8.31 -29.61
C SER A 45 15.60 -9.22 -28.45
N TRP A 46 16.25 -10.31 -28.78
CA TRP A 46 16.69 -11.31 -27.81
C TRP A 46 18.06 -11.87 -28.19
N LYS A 47 18.83 -12.20 -27.17
CA LYS A 47 20.13 -12.83 -27.28
C LYS A 47 20.23 -13.93 -26.25
N ARG A 48 20.68 -15.09 -26.63
CA ARG A 48 20.96 -16.19 -25.72
C ARG A 48 22.45 -16.45 -25.64
N GLU A 49 23.00 -16.45 -24.45
CA GLU A 49 24.38 -16.78 -24.15
C GLU A 49 24.41 -17.86 -23.05
N GLY A 50 24.55 -19.12 -23.46
CA GLY A 50 24.44 -20.26 -22.55
C GLY A 50 23.05 -20.36 -21.92
N GLU A 51 22.98 -20.24 -20.60
CA GLU A 51 21.71 -20.24 -19.82
C GLU A 51 21.11 -18.83 -19.62
N THR A 52 21.82 -17.80 -20.05
CA THR A 52 21.35 -16.42 -19.94
C THR A 52 20.57 -16.02 -21.18
N LEU A 53 19.31 -15.59 -20.99
CA LEU A 53 18.45 -15.01 -22.00
C LEU A 53 18.31 -13.51 -21.75
N THR A 54 18.81 -12.69 -22.68
CA THR A 54 18.66 -11.23 -22.64
C THR A 54 17.56 -10.80 -23.58
N LEU A 55 16.64 -9.96 -23.10
CA LEU A 55 15.47 -9.48 -23.83
C LEU A 55 15.40 -7.96 -23.80
N ALA A 56 15.06 -7.33 -24.93
CA ALA A 56 14.58 -5.97 -24.96
C ALA A 56 13.20 -5.94 -25.64
N VAL A 57 12.23 -5.40 -24.91
CA VAL A 57 10.80 -5.49 -25.26
C VAL A 57 10.26 -4.09 -25.54
N PRO A 58 9.93 -3.77 -26.80
CA PRO A 58 9.50 -2.41 -27.19
C PRO A 58 8.05 -2.09 -26.85
N ALA A 59 7.35 -2.98 -26.15
CA ALA A 59 5.93 -2.83 -25.81
C ALA A 59 5.60 -3.52 -24.46
N SER A 60 4.32 -3.59 -24.11
CA SER A 60 3.89 -4.38 -22.94
C SER A 60 4.02 -5.88 -23.22
N ALA A 61 4.59 -6.60 -22.26
CA ALA A 61 4.81 -8.03 -22.36
C ALA A 61 4.43 -8.82 -21.12
N THR A 62 4.14 -10.09 -21.35
CA THR A 62 4.05 -11.10 -20.30
C THR A 62 5.11 -12.17 -20.57
N LEU A 63 5.90 -12.47 -19.56
CA LEU A 63 6.92 -13.50 -19.58
C LEU A 63 6.47 -14.63 -18.64
N HIS A 64 6.41 -15.84 -19.17
CA HIS A 64 6.24 -17.07 -18.41
C HIS A 64 7.58 -17.77 -18.34
N CYS A 65 8.02 -18.18 -17.17
CA CYS A 65 9.32 -18.83 -16.96
C CYS A 65 9.26 -19.81 -15.78
N PRO A 66 10.27 -20.68 -15.63
CA PRO A 66 10.34 -21.57 -14.46
C PRO A 66 10.44 -20.78 -13.13
N PRO A 67 9.87 -21.30 -12.02
CA PRO A 67 9.94 -20.64 -10.70
C PRO A 67 11.37 -20.36 -10.23
N GLY A 68 12.32 -21.26 -10.51
CA GLY A 68 13.74 -21.10 -10.15
C GLY A 68 14.51 -20.04 -10.94
N THR A 69 13.86 -19.31 -11.86
CA THR A 69 14.50 -18.29 -12.70
C THR A 69 15.12 -17.17 -11.88
N THR A 70 16.40 -16.89 -12.14
CA THR A 70 17.04 -15.64 -11.70
C THR A 70 16.65 -14.53 -12.67
N LEU A 71 15.96 -13.50 -12.16
CA LEU A 71 15.45 -12.40 -12.98
C LEU A 71 16.22 -11.11 -12.74
N THR A 72 16.75 -10.52 -13.81
CA THR A 72 17.32 -9.16 -13.79
C THR A 72 16.52 -8.26 -14.71
N VAL A 73 15.93 -7.21 -14.18
CA VAL A 73 15.18 -6.19 -14.95
C VAL A 73 15.91 -4.87 -14.81
N ARG A 74 16.49 -4.32 -15.87
CA ARG A 74 17.21 -3.04 -15.79
C ARG A 74 16.25 -1.86 -15.82
N ARG A 75 15.31 -1.84 -16.78
CA ARG A 75 14.35 -0.72 -16.91
C ARG A 75 12.98 -1.19 -17.37
N VAL A 76 11.93 -0.63 -16.73
CA VAL A 76 10.53 -0.75 -17.17
C VAL A 76 9.91 0.64 -17.18
N LEU A 77 9.39 1.11 -18.33
CA LEU A 77 8.73 2.42 -18.41
C LEU A 77 7.29 2.40 -17.90
N GLY A 78 6.65 1.24 -17.85
CA GLY A 78 5.32 1.04 -17.27
C GLY A 78 5.37 0.43 -15.88
N ASN A 79 4.36 -0.37 -15.57
CA ASN A 79 4.26 -1.11 -14.31
C ASN A 79 4.99 -2.46 -14.44
N LEU A 80 5.61 -2.88 -13.36
CA LEU A 80 6.22 -4.20 -13.21
C LEU A 80 5.38 -5.06 -12.26
N ARG A 81 5.08 -6.29 -12.70
CA ARG A 81 4.50 -7.33 -11.85
C ARG A 81 5.34 -8.59 -11.94
N VAL A 82 5.81 -9.09 -10.81
CA VAL A 82 6.54 -10.37 -10.71
C VAL A 82 5.78 -11.27 -9.75
N GLN A 83 5.56 -12.50 -10.16
CA GLN A 83 4.78 -13.47 -9.37
C GLN A 83 5.32 -14.89 -9.53
N GLY A 84 5.47 -15.63 -8.42
CA GLY A 84 5.78 -17.06 -8.41
C GLY A 84 7.23 -17.37 -8.77
N LEU A 85 8.18 -16.45 -8.56
CA LEU A 85 9.59 -16.68 -8.76
C LEU A 85 10.29 -17.00 -7.43
N GLU A 86 10.90 -18.16 -7.33
CA GLU A 86 11.69 -18.57 -6.15
C GLU A 86 13.15 -18.10 -6.24
N GLY A 87 13.64 -17.90 -7.46
CA GLY A 87 14.98 -17.37 -7.70
C GLY A 87 15.12 -15.88 -7.36
N PRO A 88 16.37 -15.37 -7.26
CA PRO A 88 16.64 -13.98 -6.99
C PRO A 88 16.08 -13.03 -8.06
N VAL A 89 15.53 -11.90 -7.63
CA VAL A 89 14.97 -10.86 -8.50
C VAL A 89 15.70 -9.54 -8.29
N VAL A 90 16.36 -9.05 -9.32
CA VAL A 90 17.06 -7.76 -9.31
C VAL A 90 16.34 -6.79 -10.25
N ILE A 91 15.94 -5.64 -9.71
CA ILE A 91 15.16 -4.64 -10.44
C ILE A 91 15.87 -3.30 -10.36
N GLY A 92 16.30 -2.74 -11.49
CA GLY A 92 16.88 -1.40 -11.57
C GLY A 92 15.79 -0.32 -11.46
N ALA A 93 15.25 0.14 -12.57
CA ALA A 93 14.30 1.25 -12.59
C ALA A 93 12.92 0.85 -13.11
N VAL A 94 11.88 1.14 -12.31
CA VAL A 94 10.47 1.02 -12.70
C VAL A 94 9.82 2.41 -12.67
N HIS A 95 9.35 2.90 -13.83
CA HIS A 95 8.71 4.22 -13.90
C HIS A 95 7.26 4.21 -13.38
N GLY A 96 6.60 3.06 -13.37
CA GLY A 96 5.29 2.84 -12.78
C GLY A 96 5.35 2.21 -11.40
N ASN A 97 4.35 1.38 -11.10
CA ASN A 97 4.26 0.63 -9.85
C ASN A 97 5.00 -0.71 -9.96
N ALA A 98 5.65 -1.12 -8.87
CA ALA A 98 6.27 -2.43 -8.72
C ALA A 98 5.39 -3.32 -7.82
N THR A 99 4.95 -4.47 -8.33
CA THR A 99 4.13 -5.44 -7.60
C THR A 99 4.83 -6.80 -7.58
N LEU A 100 5.17 -7.28 -6.39
CA LEU A 100 5.90 -8.51 -6.14
C LEU A 100 5.03 -9.46 -5.31
N ARG A 101 4.87 -10.71 -5.75
CA ARG A 101 4.04 -11.70 -5.03
C ARG A 101 4.66 -13.09 -5.11
N HIS A 102 4.85 -13.74 -3.96
CA HIS A 102 5.45 -15.07 -3.87
C HIS A 102 6.76 -15.10 -4.65
N VAL A 103 7.73 -14.34 -4.19
CA VAL A 103 9.03 -14.20 -4.85
C VAL A 103 10.14 -14.52 -3.86
N GLY A 104 11.27 -14.97 -4.39
CA GLY A 104 12.52 -15.14 -3.65
C GLY A 104 13.10 -13.80 -3.19
N PRO A 105 14.41 -13.73 -2.92
CA PRO A 105 15.07 -12.50 -2.53
C PRO A 105 14.95 -11.41 -3.60
N VAL A 106 14.69 -10.17 -3.19
CA VAL A 106 14.47 -9.04 -4.11
C VAL A 106 15.40 -7.89 -3.80
N ALA A 107 16.03 -7.34 -4.84
CA ALA A 107 16.69 -6.04 -4.81
C ALA A 107 16.03 -5.10 -5.82
N LEU A 108 15.45 -4.00 -5.34
CA LEU A 108 14.83 -2.94 -6.14
C LEU A 108 15.60 -1.63 -5.96
N GLU A 109 16.22 -1.13 -7.03
CA GLU A 109 16.94 0.13 -6.97
C GLU A 109 15.97 1.32 -6.94
N ARG A 110 15.02 1.39 -7.90
CA ARG A 110 14.11 2.54 -7.98
C ARG A 110 12.72 2.18 -8.49
N ALA A 111 11.68 2.69 -7.80
CA ALA A 111 10.31 2.73 -8.30
C ALA A 111 9.77 4.16 -8.23
N LEU A 112 9.35 4.74 -9.37
CA LEU A 112 8.75 6.09 -9.39
C LEU A 112 7.28 6.09 -8.93
N GLY A 113 6.60 4.95 -8.99
CA GLY A 113 5.27 4.72 -8.43
C GLY A 113 5.31 4.07 -7.06
N ASN A 114 4.26 3.30 -6.76
CA ASN A 114 4.13 2.57 -5.51
C ASN A 114 4.82 1.19 -5.59
N MET A 115 5.30 0.72 -4.45
CA MET A 115 5.79 -0.64 -4.28
C MET A 115 4.81 -1.47 -3.44
N SER A 116 4.46 -2.66 -3.92
CA SER A 116 3.66 -3.62 -3.18
C SER A 116 4.36 -4.98 -3.23
N ALA A 117 4.80 -5.48 -2.08
CA ALA A 117 5.43 -6.79 -1.93
C ALA A 117 4.62 -7.68 -0.99
N ARG A 118 4.42 -8.93 -1.37
CA ARG A 118 3.70 -9.91 -0.56
C ARG A 118 4.32 -11.29 -0.70
N ALA A 119 4.61 -11.92 0.44
CA ALA A 119 5.24 -13.22 0.56
C ALA A 119 6.58 -13.25 -0.22
N VAL A 120 7.59 -12.64 0.38
CA VAL A 120 8.97 -12.62 -0.11
C VAL A 120 9.77 -13.61 0.71
N ALA A 121 10.22 -14.68 0.04
CA ALA A 121 11.03 -15.72 0.67
C ALA A 121 12.50 -15.29 0.70
N GLY A 122 12.89 -14.59 1.76
CA GLY A 122 14.23 -14.04 1.96
C GLY A 122 14.21 -12.52 2.10
N ARG A 123 15.33 -11.88 1.74
CA ARG A 123 15.55 -10.43 1.91
C ARG A 123 14.80 -9.61 0.86
N LEU A 124 14.23 -8.48 1.29
CA LEU A 124 13.70 -7.46 0.39
C LEU A 124 14.47 -6.14 0.60
N GLU A 125 15.15 -5.70 -0.43
CA GLU A 125 15.88 -4.42 -0.45
C GLU A 125 15.21 -3.46 -1.45
N GLY A 126 14.80 -2.27 -1.00
CA GLY A 126 14.27 -1.20 -1.84
C GLY A 126 15.01 0.10 -1.56
N GLN A 127 15.75 0.65 -2.53
CA GLN A 127 16.56 1.85 -2.29
C GLN A 127 15.73 3.13 -2.40
N ASP A 128 14.93 3.29 -3.47
CA ASP A 128 14.20 4.53 -3.73
C ASP A 128 12.78 4.23 -4.24
N VAL A 129 11.77 4.42 -3.41
CA VAL A 129 10.35 4.31 -3.75
C VAL A 129 9.71 5.68 -3.65
N LYS A 130 9.36 6.30 -4.78
CA LYS A 130 8.78 7.67 -4.77
C LYS A 130 7.35 7.74 -4.27
N GLY A 131 6.58 6.66 -4.44
CA GLY A 131 5.22 6.50 -3.94
C GLY A 131 5.15 5.86 -2.56
N ASN A 132 4.06 5.15 -2.31
CA ASN A 132 3.84 4.39 -1.09
C ASN A 132 4.49 3.00 -1.18
N ALA A 133 4.95 2.48 -0.04
CA ALA A 133 5.41 1.11 0.08
C ALA A 133 4.45 0.30 0.97
N ARG A 134 3.98 -0.84 0.46
CA ARG A 134 3.20 -1.82 1.23
C ARG A 134 3.88 -3.17 1.17
N VAL A 135 4.29 -3.67 2.31
CA VAL A 135 5.03 -4.93 2.43
C VAL A 135 4.32 -5.85 3.42
N ARG A 136 4.07 -7.09 3.02
CA ARG A 136 3.43 -8.11 3.85
C ARG A 136 4.11 -9.47 3.68
N GLY A 137 4.67 -9.98 4.74
CA GLY A 137 5.39 -11.26 4.75
C GLY A 137 6.74 -11.15 4.06
N VAL A 138 7.78 -10.96 4.85
CA VAL A 138 9.19 -11.03 4.44
C VAL A 138 9.89 -11.91 5.46
N ASP A 139 10.45 -13.02 4.98
CA ASP A 139 11.02 -14.04 5.86
C ASP A 139 12.37 -13.61 6.45
N ASP A 140 13.10 -12.71 5.79
CA ASP A 140 14.37 -12.15 6.26
C ASP A 140 14.24 -10.61 6.37
N LEU A 141 15.33 -9.90 6.39
CA LEU A 141 15.38 -8.45 6.59
C LEU A 141 14.71 -7.65 5.46
N LEU A 142 13.83 -6.72 5.86
CA LEU A 142 13.33 -5.66 4.99
C LEU A 142 14.21 -4.42 5.12
N THR A 143 14.85 -3.99 4.03
CA THR A 143 15.61 -2.75 3.98
C THR A 143 15.00 -1.78 2.99
N LEU A 144 14.67 -0.57 3.45
CA LEU A 144 14.15 0.52 2.62
C LEU A 144 15.00 1.77 2.82
N GLY A 145 15.59 2.31 1.76
CA GLY A 145 16.32 3.57 1.80
C GLY A 145 15.36 4.76 1.91
N GLU A 146 14.81 5.23 0.79
CA GLU A 146 13.85 6.34 0.77
C GLU A 146 12.46 5.89 0.31
N VAL A 147 11.42 6.21 1.09
CA VAL A 147 10.01 6.07 0.71
C VAL A 147 9.37 7.46 0.68
N GLY A 148 8.94 7.92 -0.50
CA GLY A 148 8.37 9.25 -0.69
C GLY A 148 6.96 9.41 -0.11
N GLY A 149 6.20 8.33 0.00
CA GLY A 149 4.86 8.26 0.59
C GLY A 149 4.82 7.57 1.94
N ASN A 150 3.75 6.84 2.18
CA ASN A 150 3.52 6.08 3.40
C ASN A 150 4.13 4.68 3.32
N LEU A 151 4.54 4.14 4.46
CA LEU A 151 4.99 2.76 4.62
C LEU A 151 3.99 1.97 5.45
N VAL A 152 3.51 0.85 4.92
CA VAL A 152 2.75 -0.15 5.65
C VAL A 152 3.53 -1.46 5.60
N ALA A 153 3.95 -1.96 6.74
CA ALA A 153 4.78 -3.16 6.85
C ALA A 153 4.20 -4.09 7.92
N GLU A 154 3.96 -5.34 7.54
CA GLU A 154 3.38 -6.39 8.38
C GLU A 154 4.04 -7.73 8.05
N GLY A 155 4.16 -8.64 9.01
CA GLY A 155 4.72 -9.97 8.75
C GLY A 155 6.21 -9.96 8.44
N LEU A 156 7.01 -9.21 9.21
CA LEU A 156 8.45 -9.11 9.01
C LEU A 156 9.17 -10.00 10.02
N GLU A 157 9.68 -11.15 9.57
CA GLU A 157 10.35 -12.11 10.47
C GLU A 157 11.77 -11.67 10.81
N GLY A 158 12.54 -11.16 9.84
CA GLY A 158 13.92 -10.72 10.05
C GLY A 158 14.09 -9.27 10.48
N GLY A 159 13.01 -8.51 10.64
CA GLY A 159 13.06 -7.12 11.06
C GLY A 159 12.96 -6.10 9.93
N LEU A 160 13.23 -4.83 10.26
CA LEU A 160 13.06 -3.68 9.36
C LEU A 160 14.20 -2.67 9.54
N VAL A 161 14.75 -2.20 8.43
CA VAL A 161 15.56 -0.99 8.37
C VAL A 161 14.89 -0.05 7.34
N ALA A 162 14.30 1.07 7.80
CA ALA A 162 13.75 2.10 6.95
C ALA A 162 14.43 3.43 7.25
N GLU A 163 15.35 3.86 6.37
CA GLU A 163 16.20 5.01 6.63
C GLU A 163 15.45 6.34 6.57
N LYS A 164 14.51 6.46 5.60
CA LYS A 164 13.77 7.71 5.39
C LYS A 164 12.40 7.47 4.82
N VAL A 165 11.36 7.65 5.61
CA VAL A 165 9.97 7.64 5.16
C VAL A 165 9.41 9.05 5.26
N ARG A 166 8.97 9.64 4.13
CA ARG A 166 8.42 11.01 4.16
C ARG A 166 7.01 11.09 4.71
N GLY A 167 6.21 10.04 4.52
CA GLY A 167 4.84 9.95 5.02
C GLY A 167 4.74 9.27 6.38
N ASN A 168 3.57 8.67 6.61
CA ASN A 168 3.28 7.93 7.84
C ASN A 168 3.78 6.49 7.74
N VAL A 169 4.10 5.90 8.87
CA VAL A 169 4.48 4.49 8.99
C VAL A 169 3.44 3.75 9.83
N ARG A 170 2.99 2.61 9.31
CA ARG A 170 2.21 1.62 10.06
C ARG A 170 3.01 0.32 10.08
N LEU A 171 3.35 -0.13 11.27
CA LEU A 171 4.09 -1.38 11.49
C LEU A 171 3.20 -2.34 12.29
N GLY A 172 2.97 -3.51 11.74
CA GLY A 172 2.15 -4.56 12.34
C GLY A 172 2.93 -5.84 12.62
N PRO A 173 2.30 -6.75 13.40
CA PRO A 173 2.89 -8.02 13.79
C PRO A 173 3.18 -8.96 12.60
N PRO A 174 3.91 -10.06 12.88
CA PRO A 174 4.60 -10.44 14.10
C PRO A 174 5.87 -9.64 14.36
N PHE A 175 6.32 -9.63 15.62
CA PHE A 175 7.62 -9.12 16.03
C PHE A 175 8.47 -10.29 16.50
N SER A 176 9.28 -10.84 15.60
CA SER A 176 10.07 -12.05 15.89
C SER A 176 11.13 -11.79 16.95
N PRO A 177 11.42 -12.78 17.82
CA PRO A 177 12.52 -12.67 18.76
C PRO A 177 13.84 -12.32 18.06
N ASP A 178 14.68 -11.53 18.72
CA ASP A 178 15.97 -11.05 18.23
C ASP A 178 15.95 -10.17 16.96
N ALA A 179 14.77 -9.96 16.38
CA ALA A 179 14.62 -9.06 15.23
C ALA A 179 14.82 -7.60 15.64
N VAL A 180 15.45 -6.83 14.73
CA VAL A 180 15.73 -5.41 14.92
C VAL A 180 14.92 -4.58 13.94
N TYR A 181 14.15 -3.65 14.48
CA TYR A 181 13.35 -2.71 13.71
C TYR A 181 13.93 -1.31 13.91
N ARG A 182 14.46 -0.72 12.85
CA ARG A 182 14.97 0.66 12.84
C ARG A 182 14.24 1.45 11.78
N LEU A 183 13.65 2.59 12.18
CA LEU A 183 12.95 3.42 11.22
C LEU A 183 13.12 4.91 11.54
N SER A 184 13.17 5.71 10.46
CA SER A 184 13.09 7.16 10.53
C SER A 184 11.95 7.64 9.63
N ALA A 185 11.04 8.47 10.18
CA ALA A 185 9.89 8.97 9.46
C ALA A 185 9.63 10.46 9.72
N TYR A 186 9.14 11.15 8.68
CA TYR A 186 8.72 12.56 8.82
C TYR A 186 7.26 12.70 9.27
N GLY A 187 6.42 11.71 8.99
CA GLY A 187 5.02 11.66 9.41
C GLY A 187 4.84 11.03 10.79
N ASN A 188 3.73 10.36 10.98
CA ASN A 188 3.36 9.67 12.23
C ASN A 188 3.73 8.18 12.14
N LEU A 189 3.96 7.58 13.30
CA LEU A 189 4.16 6.14 13.45
C LEU A 189 2.98 5.52 14.20
N THR A 190 2.38 4.50 13.63
CA THR A 190 1.42 3.64 14.30
C THR A 190 2.00 2.24 14.43
N LEU A 191 2.15 1.76 15.66
CA LEU A 191 2.57 0.40 15.98
C LEU A 191 1.37 -0.41 16.44
N LEU A 192 1.14 -1.54 15.78
CA LEU A 192 0.13 -2.51 16.16
C LEU A 192 0.82 -3.65 16.92
N LEU A 193 0.56 -3.75 18.20
CA LEU A 193 1.22 -4.70 19.09
C LEU A 193 0.24 -5.77 19.52
N PRO A 194 0.51 -7.06 19.25
CA PRO A 194 -0.30 -8.15 19.79
C PRO A 194 -0.11 -8.26 21.30
N PRO A 195 -1.06 -8.88 22.02
CA PRO A 195 -1.01 -8.98 23.49
C PRO A 195 0.21 -9.72 24.01
N ASP A 196 0.74 -10.64 23.23
CA ASP A 196 1.92 -11.49 23.50
C ASP A 196 3.23 -10.90 22.98
N ALA A 197 3.23 -9.67 22.47
CA ALA A 197 4.44 -9.04 21.95
C ALA A 197 5.53 -8.93 23.02
N SER A 198 6.76 -9.26 22.60
CA SER A 198 7.96 -9.16 23.44
C SER A 198 8.93 -8.18 22.78
N LEU A 199 8.86 -6.90 23.18
CA LEU A 199 9.51 -5.83 22.44
C LEU A 199 10.15 -4.79 23.38
N ARG A 200 11.38 -4.42 23.11
CA ARG A 200 12.06 -3.28 23.73
C ARG A 200 11.94 -2.09 22.78
N LEU A 201 11.35 -1.00 23.28
CA LEU A 201 11.04 0.20 22.53
C LEU A 201 12.03 1.33 22.90
N ALA A 202 12.56 2.00 21.88
CA ALA A 202 13.27 3.27 22.00
C ALA A 202 12.67 4.22 20.95
N LEU A 203 11.83 5.15 21.40
CA LEU A 203 11.02 6.00 20.54
C LEU A 203 11.43 7.46 20.72
N ARG A 204 11.71 8.15 19.63
CA ARG A 204 11.89 9.59 19.58
C ARG A 204 10.82 10.19 18.68
N ALA A 205 9.89 10.98 19.26
CA ALA A 205 8.81 11.65 18.57
C ALA A 205 9.06 13.16 18.54
N GLY A 206 8.70 13.82 17.44
CA GLY A 206 8.73 15.29 17.37
C GLY A 206 7.60 15.94 18.17
N ASP A 207 6.45 15.24 18.27
CA ASP A 207 5.30 15.72 19.03
C ASP A 207 5.07 14.87 20.30
N ARG A 208 4.30 13.78 20.22
CA ARG A 208 3.89 12.99 21.39
C ARG A 208 3.96 11.49 21.13
N VAL A 209 4.28 10.75 22.20
CA VAL A 209 4.10 9.28 22.25
C VAL A 209 2.84 8.97 23.04
N ARG A 210 1.92 8.22 22.43
CA ARG A 210 0.68 7.77 23.07
C ARG A 210 0.59 6.26 23.05
N SER A 211 0.30 5.65 24.20
CA SER A 211 0.05 4.20 24.31
C SER A 211 -1.39 3.93 24.68
N ARG A 212 -2.00 2.96 23.97
CA ARG A 212 -3.27 2.33 24.34
C ARG A 212 -3.06 0.87 24.77
N ILE A 213 -1.82 0.47 25.03
CA ILE A 213 -1.47 -0.89 25.42
C ILE A 213 -1.57 -1.01 26.93
N PRO A 214 -2.45 -1.88 27.46
CA PRO A 214 -2.52 -2.15 28.89
C PRO A 214 -1.20 -2.72 29.41
N GLY A 215 -0.73 -2.23 30.57
CA GLY A 215 0.47 -2.76 31.23
C GLY A 215 1.80 -2.34 30.61
N LEU A 216 1.83 -1.56 29.55
CA LEU A 216 3.06 -1.00 29.01
C LEU A 216 3.47 0.24 29.80
N SER A 217 4.55 0.14 30.57
CA SER A 217 5.17 1.28 31.23
C SER A 217 6.14 1.95 30.25
N LEU A 218 5.87 3.24 30.00
CA LEU A 218 6.76 4.08 29.19
C LEU A 218 7.50 5.03 30.12
N GLU A 219 8.81 5.03 30.04
CA GLU A 219 9.70 5.88 30.81
C GLU A 219 10.30 6.94 29.90
N GLY A 220 10.37 8.18 30.34
CA GLY A 220 10.98 9.28 29.60
C GLY A 220 10.12 10.53 29.55
N VAL A 221 10.62 11.54 28.86
CA VAL A 221 9.93 12.82 28.65
C VAL A 221 9.19 12.73 27.30
N ASP A 222 8.15 13.50 27.11
CA ASP A 222 7.17 13.49 26.00
C ASP A 222 7.74 13.15 24.58
N THR A 223 8.99 13.46 24.32
CA THR A 223 9.62 13.26 23.00
C THR A 223 10.60 12.09 22.93
N GLU A 224 11.22 11.68 24.04
CA GLU A 224 12.07 10.49 24.12
C GLU A 224 11.50 9.51 25.13
N THR A 225 11.03 8.40 24.62
CA THR A 225 10.32 7.41 25.42
C THR A 225 10.93 6.03 25.20
N ARG A 226 11.16 5.34 26.31
CA ARG A 226 11.60 3.95 26.33
C ARG A 226 10.56 3.09 27.02
N GLY A 227 10.46 1.86 26.60
CA GLY A 227 9.53 0.91 27.23
C GLY A 227 9.91 -0.51 26.93
N THR A 228 9.40 -1.41 27.74
CA THR A 228 9.56 -2.85 27.51
C THR A 228 8.19 -3.50 27.60
N LEU A 229 7.85 -4.28 26.61
CA LEU A 229 6.67 -5.13 26.58
C LEU A 229 7.12 -6.59 26.61
N GLY A 230 6.49 -7.42 27.44
CA GLY A 230 6.91 -8.81 27.64
C GLY A 230 8.36 -8.90 28.15
N SER A 231 9.12 -9.85 27.60
CA SER A 231 10.54 -10.05 27.95
C SER A 231 11.51 -9.14 27.15
N GLY A 232 11.02 -8.36 26.20
CA GLY A 232 11.84 -7.43 25.41
C GLY A 232 12.82 -8.10 24.45
N GLN A 233 12.42 -9.21 23.83
CA GLN A 233 13.28 -9.99 22.94
C GLN A 233 13.58 -9.25 21.62
N ALA A 234 12.55 -8.72 20.96
CA ALA A 234 12.78 -7.88 19.78
C ALA A 234 13.14 -6.44 20.17
N GLN A 235 13.80 -5.72 19.27
CA GLN A 235 14.22 -4.33 19.50
C GLN A 235 13.61 -3.41 18.44
N LEU A 236 12.95 -2.33 18.87
CA LEU A 236 12.44 -1.32 17.99
C LEU A 236 12.99 0.05 18.35
N GLN A 237 13.68 0.66 17.40
CA GLN A 237 14.17 2.02 17.46
C GLN A 237 13.50 2.86 16.39
N ALA A 238 12.77 3.91 16.78
CA ALA A 238 12.08 4.77 15.84
C ALA A 238 12.37 6.25 16.13
N GLU A 239 12.71 6.98 15.08
CA GLU A 239 12.79 8.43 15.09
C GLU A 239 11.73 9.00 14.17
N VAL A 240 10.79 9.77 14.73
CA VAL A 240 9.61 10.24 14.00
C VAL A 240 9.42 11.74 14.25
N LYS A 241 9.17 12.52 13.21
CA LYS A 241 8.94 13.97 13.37
C LYS A 241 7.52 14.30 13.87
N GLY A 242 6.54 13.40 13.65
CA GLY A 242 5.17 13.53 14.14
C GLY A 242 4.93 12.74 15.42
N ASN A 243 3.71 12.23 15.57
CA ASN A 243 3.27 11.46 16.73
C ASN A 243 3.62 9.97 16.59
N VAL A 244 3.84 9.32 17.72
CA VAL A 244 3.90 7.86 17.82
C VAL A 244 2.66 7.36 18.57
N THR A 245 1.96 6.40 17.99
CA THR A 245 0.79 5.77 18.60
C THR A 245 0.99 4.25 18.69
N LEU A 246 0.90 3.72 19.90
CA LEU A 246 0.95 2.29 20.18
C LEU A 246 -0.47 1.79 20.42
N GLN A 247 -0.92 0.81 19.65
CA GLN A 247 -2.28 0.25 19.68
C GLN A 247 -2.23 -1.28 19.76
N PRO A 248 -3.18 -1.92 20.46
CA PRO A 248 -3.36 -3.35 20.36
C PRO A 248 -3.74 -3.75 18.93
N SER A 249 -3.19 -4.86 18.43
CA SER A 249 -3.51 -5.37 17.09
C SER A 249 -4.97 -5.82 16.96
N ASP A 250 -5.57 -6.24 18.07
CA ASP A 250 -6.95 -6.76 18.14
C ASP A 250 -8.01 -5.65 17.94
N LEU A 251 -7.65 -4.38 18.16
CA LEU A 251 -8.54 -3.24 17.93
C LEU A 251 -8.64 -2.83 16.45
N ASP A 252 -7.82 -3.43 15.59
CA ASP A 252 -7.82 -3.11 14.16
C ASP A 252 -8.98 -3.77 13.38
N GLU A 253 -9.75 -4.68 14.02
CA GLU A 253 -10.96 -5.26 13.42
C GLU A 253 -12.12 -4.26 13.23
N GLY A 254 -11.99 -3.03 13.75
CA GLY A 254 -13.04 -2.01 13.72
C GLY A 254 -12.64 -0.65 13.13
N VAL A 255 -11.38 -0.44 12.75
CA VAL A 255 -11.01 0.79 12.05
C VAL A 255 -11.42 0.68 10.60
N ASP A 256 -12.43 1.47 10.28
CA ASP A 256 -13.00 1.67 8.96
C ASP A 256 -11.90 1.83 7.89
N VAL A 257 -11.64 0.73 7.17
CA VAL A 257 -10.75 0.72 6.02
C VAL A 257 -11.30 1.66 4.93
N SER A 258 -12.57 2.06 5.03
CA SER A 258 -13.24 3.00 4.13
C SER A 258 -12.72 4.44 4.32
N ALA A 259 -12.43 4.88 5.54
CA ALA A 259 -11.89 6.23 5.78
C ALA A 259 -10.50 6.43 5.15
N GLY A 260 -9.65 5.39 5.16
CA GLY A 260 -8.37 5.41 4.43
C GLY A 260 -8.51 5.36 2.92
N TRP A 261 -9.62 4.83 2.40
CA TRP A 261 -9.88 4.77 0.96
C TRP A 261 -10.48 6.08 0.43
N ASP A 262 -11.23 6.81 1.23
CA ASP A 262 -11.76 8.13 0.86
C ASP A 262 -10.63 9.18 0.82
N GLU A 263 -9.67 9.14 1.75
CA GLU A 263 -8.44 9.94 1.65
C GLU A 263 -7.54 9.49 0.49
N LEU A 264 -7.46 8.19 0.22
CA LEU A 264 -6.71 7.67 -0.94
C LEU A 264 -7.40 8.04 -2.26
N GLY A 265 -8.75 8.02 -2.28
CA GLY A 265 -9.56 8.47 -3.41
C GLY A 265 -9.35 9.96 -3.69
N ALA A 266 -9.43 10.80 -2.67
CA ALA A 266 -9.18 12.24 -2.78
C ALA A 266 -7.71 12.54 -3.18
N HIS A 267 -6.75 11.76 -2.70
CA HIS A 267 -5.35 11.90 -3.08
C HIS A 267 -5.08 11.44 -4.53
N ILE A 268 -5.75 10.38 -4.99
CA ILE A 268 -5.69 9.93 -6.39
C ILE A 268 -6.38 10.95 -7.30
N GLU A 269 -7.53 11.50 -6.92
CA GLU A 269 -8.18 12.58 -7.65
C GLU A 269 -7.30 13.83 -7.72
N TRP A 270 -6.64 14.20 -6.63
CA TRP A 270 -5.70 15.32 -6.61
C TRP A 270 -4.48 15.05 -7.50
N GLN A 271 -3.86 13.87 -7.44
CA GLN A 271 -2.73 13.51 -8.29
C GLN A 271 -3.10 13.44 -9.78
N VAL A 272 -4.29 12.95 -10.11
CA VAL A 272 -4.79 12.91 -11.50
C VAL A 272 -5.08 14.33 -11.99
N ASN A 273 -5.69 15.18 -11.17
CA ASN A 273 -5.98 16.57 -11.52
C ASN A 273 -4.69 17.41 -11.63
N ASP A 274 -3.70 17.19 -10.77
CA ASP A 274 -2.38 17.85 -10.82
C ASP A 274 -1.57 17.38 -12.05
N ALA A 275 -1.59 16.08 -12.38
CA ALA A 275 -0.97 15.57 -13.60
C ALA A 275 -1.64 16.09 -14.87
N LEU A 276 -2.97 16.19 -14.88
CA LEU A 276 -3.72 16.80 -15.98
C LEU A 276 -3.45 18.31 -16.11
N ALA A 277 -3.32 19.02 -14.99
CA ALA A 277 -2.99 20.44 -14.97
C ALA A 277 -1.57 20.71 -15.51
N ARG A 278 -0.58 19.89 -15.11
CA ARG A 278 0.80 19.96 -15.63
C ARG A 278 0.85 19.61 -17.12
N MET A 279 0.10 18.62 -17.56
CA MET A 279 -0.01 18.23 -18.95
C MET A 279 -0.67 19.33 -19.79
N ALA A 280 -1.70 20.00 -19.27
CA ALA A 280 -2.36 21.13 -19.90
C ALA A 280 -1.42 22.35 -20.00
N THR A 281 -0.61 22.61 -18.97
CA THR A 281 0.40 23.67 -18.96
C THR A 281 1.52 23.39 -19.97
N TYR A 282 2.05 22.15 -19.97
CA TYR A 282 3.06 21.70 -20.92
C TYR A 282 2.57 21.78 -22.38
N LEU A 283 1.31 21.39 -22.64
CA LEU A 283 0.69 21.52 -23.96
C LEU A 283 0.48 22.99 -24.36
N LYS A 284 0.11 23.85 -23.40
CA LYS A 284 -0.08 25.29 -23.66
C LYS A 284 1.23 25.99 -23.98
N GLU A 285 2.33 25.61 -23.35
CA GLU A 285 3.65 26.20 -23.57
C GLU A 285 4.33 25.70 -24.85
N ASN A 286 4.09 24.44 -25.26
CA ASN A 286 4.77 23.83 -26.41
C ASN A 286 3.95 23.78 -27.70
N LEU A 287 2.64 24.07 -27.69
CA LEU A 287 1.75 24.01 -28.86
C LEU A 287 1.31 25.38 -29.41
N GLY A 288 2.06 26.45 -29.12
CA GLY A 288 1.79 27.78 -29.63
C GLY A 288 1.82 27.94 -31.16
N ARG A 289 1.87 26.84 -31.96
CA ARG A 289 1.98 26.89 -33.44
C ARG A 289 1.13 25.87 -34.21
N VAL A 290 0.13 25.25 -33.60
CA VAL A 290 -0.76 24.29 -34.33
C VAL A 290 -2.21 24.61 -34.00
N ASP A 291 -3.09 24.64 -35.03
CA ASP A 291 -4.51 24.95 -34.95
C ASP A 291 -5.22 24.32 -33.75
N GLY A 292 -5.57 25.16 -32.77
CA GLY A 292 -5.86 24.76 -31.40
C GLY A 292 -7.25 24.20 -31.13
N GLU A 293 -8.23 24.32 -32.05
CA GLU A 293 -9.62 23.87 -31.77
C GLU A 293 -9.79 22.35 -31.80
N HIS A 294 -9.18 21.68 -32.77
CA HIS A 294 -9.29 20.20 -32.89
C HIS A 294 -8.55 19.44 -31.77
N VAL A 295 -7.47 20.02 -31.24
CA VAL A 295 -6.71 19.43 -30.13
C VAL A 295 -7.46 19.64 -28.81
N ARG A 296 -8.03 20.82 -28.57
CA ARG A 296 -8.87 21.09 -27.38
C ARG A 296 -10.04 20.11 -27.26
N HIS A 297 -10.80 19.91 -28.34
CA HIS A 297 -11.91 18.95 -28.35
C HIS A 297 -11.51 17.48 -28.17
N ARG A 298 -10.27 17.11 -28.50
CA ARG A 298 -9.75 15.75 -28.21
C ARG A 298 -9.32 15.62 -26.77
N VAL A 299 -8.68 16.63 -26.21
CA VAL A 299 -8.25 16.65 -24.80
C VAL A 299 -9.46 16.67 -23.87
N ASP A 300 -10.47 17.51 -24.15
CA ASP A 300 -11.69 17.58 -23.36
C ASP A 300 -12.47 16.24 -23.38
N ARG A 301 -12.59 15.62 -24.56
CA ARG A 301 -13.22 14.28 -24.67
C ARG A 301 -12.42 13.19 -23.94
N ALA A 302 -11.10 13.22 -23.98
CA ALA A 302 -10.25 12.27 -23.26
C ALA A 302 -10.33 12.49 -21.74
N ALA A 303 -10.36 13.72 -21.28
CA ALA A 303 -10.54 14.06 -19.87
C ALA A 303 -11.93 13.63 -19.35
N GLU A 304 -12.98 13.86 -20.14
CA GLU A 304 -14.34 13.44 -19.78
C GLU A 304 -14.48 11.90 -19.76
N GLN A 305 -13.87 11.21 -20.70
CA GLN A 305 -13.80 9.73 -20.68
C GLN A 305 -13.01 9.18 -19.49
N ALA A 306 -11.90 9.83 -19.11
CA ALA A 306 -11.12 9.45 -17.94
C ALA A 306 -11.92 9.64 -16.65
N ARG A 307 -12.64 10.77 -16.51
CA ARG A 307 -13.56 11.02 -15.38
C ARG A 307 -14.65 9.96 -15.28
N ARG A 308 -15.35 9.66 -16.36
CA ARG A 308 -16.41 8.63 -16.38
C ARG A 308 -15.88 7.24 -16.04
N LYS A 309 -14.66 6.89 -16.49
CA LYS A 309 -14.01 5.63 -16.13
C LYS A 309 -13.60 5.57 -14.66
N ALA A 310 -13.13 6.68 -14.10
CA ALA A 310 -12.77 6.79 -12.68
C ALA A 310 -14.02 6.67 -11.79
N GLU A 311 -15.12 7.36 -12.14
CA GLU A 311 -16.41 7.25 -11.44
C GLU A 311 -16.95 5.81 -11.48
N GLN A 312 -16.94 5.17 -12.64
CA GLN A 312 -17.37 3.76 -12.77
C GLN A 312 -16.46 2.80 -11.97
N ALA A 313 -15.17 3.06 -11.90
CA ALA A 313 -14.25 2.26 -11.12
C ALA A 313 -14.49 2.44 -9.61
N ALA A 314 -14.74 3.66 -9.15
CA ALA A 314 -15.09 3.97 -7.77
C ALA A 314 -16.43 3.32 -7.37
N GLU A 315 -17.44 3.37 -8.23
CA GLU A 315 -18.73 2.73 -7.98
C GLU A 315 -18.61 1.20 -7.90
N ARG A 316 -17.86 0.58 -8.82
CA ARG A 316 -17.56 -0.86 -8.77
C ARG A 316 -16.77 -1.25 -7.51
N ALA A 317 -15.86 -0.41 -7.04
CA ALA A 317 -15.13 -0.63 -5.80
C ALA A 317 -16.05 -0.58 -4.58
N ARG A 318 -16.96 0.41 -4.51
CA ARG A 318 -18.00 0.50 -3.46
C ARG A 318 -18.90 -0.74 -3.44
N MET A 319 -19.39 -1.17 -4.58
CA MET A 319 -20.24 -2.38 -4.69
C MET A 319 -19.51 -3.65 -4.25
N ARG A 320 -18.22 -3.78 -4.58
CA ARG A 320 -17.39 -4.92 -4.14
C ARG A 320 -17.13 -4.90 -2.64
N ALA A 321 -16.86 -3.74 -2.06
CA ALA A 321 -16.68 -3.56 -0.62
C ALA A 321 -17.97 -3.93 0.13
N GLU A 322 -19.13 -3.48 -0.34
CA GLU A 322 -20.42 -3.82 0.24
C GLU A 322 -20.75 -5.31 0.14
N GLN A 323 -20.41 -5.96 -0.98
CA GLN A 323 -20.56 -7.40 -1.13
C GLN A 323 -19.60 -8.19 -0.22
N ALA A 324 -18.37 -7.72 -0.04
CA ALA A 324 -17.41 -8.32 0.86
C ALA A 324 -17.87 -8.20 2.33
N GLU A 325 -18.42 -7.04 2.72
CA GLU A 325 -18.99 -6.84 4.04
C GLU A 325 -20.21 -7.75 4.29
N ARG A 326 -21.11 -7.89 3.31
CA ARG A 326 -22.24 -8.82 3.42
C ARG A 326 -21.82 -10.28 3.52
N ARG A 327 -20.76 -10.70 2.80
CA ARG A 327 -20.18 -12.05 2.91
C ARG A 327 -19.54 -12.28 4.27
N TRP A 328 -18.79 -11.30 4.77
CA TRP A 328 -18.16 -11.35 6.09
C TRP A 328 -19.21 -11.45 7.22
N ARG A 329 -20.27 -10.64 7.17
CA ARG A 329 -21.40 -10.69 8.12
C ARG A 329 -22.09 -12.07 8.14
N ARG A 330 -22.18 -12.73 6.98
CA ARG A 330 -22.73 -14.09 6.89
C ARG A 330 -21.78 -15.15 7.43
N ALA A 331 -20.49 -15.00 7.22
CA ALA A 331 -19.47 -15.97 7.66
C ALA A 331 -19.16 -15.87 9.15
N SER A 332 -19.24 -14.68 9.75
CA SER A 332 -18.92 -14.45 11.16
C SER A 332 -20.00 -14.88 12.16
N GLY A 333 -21.21 -15.24 11.70
CA GLY A 333 -22.30 -15.71 12.57
C GLY A 333 -22.75 -14.72 13.66
N ARG A 334 -22.16 -13.51 13.71
CA ARG A 334 -22.50 -12.49 14.69
C ARG A 334 -23.82 -11.80 14.28
N ARG A 335 -24.81 -11.89 15.17
CA ARG A 335 -25.99 -11.01 15.10
C ARG A 335 -25.51 -9.56 15.13
N PRO A 336 -26.08 -8.69 14.27
CA PRO A 336 -25.73 -7.27 14.30
C PRO A 336 -25.99 -6.73 15.71
N ALA A 337 -25.01 -6.07 16.31
CA ALA A 337 -25.26 -5.26 17.47
C ALA A 337 -26.36 -4.23 17.11
N PRO A 338 -27.32 -3.98 17.99
CA PRO A 338 -28.35 -3.00 17.70
C PRO A 338 -27.67 -1.67 17.38
N LYS A 339 -27.94 -1.13 16.21
CA LYS A 339 -27.52 0.23 15.87
C LYS A 339 -28.03 1.13 16.99
N LYS A 340 -27.16 1.89 17.66
CA LYS A 340 -27.57 3.01 18.47
C LYS A 340 -28.44 3.88 17.57
N GLN A 341 -29.74 3.92 17.85
CA GLN A 341 -30.64 4.83 17.16
C GLN A 341 -30.22 6.23 17.61
N GLU A 342 -29.71 7.03 16.72
CA GLU A 342 -29.63 8.47 16.94
C GLU A 342 -31.08 8.97 17.10
N ALA A 343 -31.31 9.74 18.15
CA ALA A 343 -32.63 10.32 18.40
C ALA A 343 -33.09 11.09 17.17
N THR A 344 -34.24 10.71 16.65
CA THR A 344 -34.81 11.41 15.49
C THR A 344 -35.20 12.83 15.91
N ASP A 345 -35.17 13.79 15.00
CA ASP A 345 -35.57 15.18 15.29
C ASP A 345 -36.99 15.27 15.82
N GLU A 346 -37.85 14.30 15.47
CA GLU A 346 -39.22 14.17 16.02
C GLU A 346 -39.24 13.81 17.50
N GLU A 347 -38.34 12.94 17.95
CA GLU A 347 -38.23 12.58 19.37
C GLU A 347 -37.69 13.74 20.22
N ARG A 348 -36.73 14.50 19.70
CA ARG A 348 -36.24 15.73 20.33
C ARG A 348 -37.31 16.79 20.44
N LEU A 349 -38.09 17.03 19.40
CA LEU A 349 -39.23 17.96 19.41
C LEU A 349 -40.32 17.52 20.37
N ARG A 350 -40.52 16.22 20.55
CA ARG A 350 -41.51 15.70 21.51
C ARG A 350 -41.12 15.97 22.95
N VAL A 351 -39.83 15.80 23.28
CA VAL A 351 -39.31 16.13 24.62
C VAL A 351 -39.40 17.63 24.88
N LEU A 352 -39.05 18.48 23.92
CA LEU A 352 -39.16 19.94 24.03
C LEU A 352 -40.62 20.39 24.24
N ARG A 353 -41.57 19.78 23.52
CA ARG A 353 -43.01 20.09 23.70
C ARG A 353 -43.53 19.70 25.08
N MET A 354 -43.01 18.63 25.69
CA MET A 354 -43.37 18.24 27.06
C MET A 354 -42.85 19.23 28.10
N VAL A 355 -41.75 19.94 27.84
CA VAL A 355 -41.27 21.05 28.68
C VAL A 355 -42.15 22.26 28.52
N GLU A 356 -42.54 22.61 27.30
CA GLU A 356 -43.43 23.73 26.97
C GLU A 356 -44.82 23.57 27.59
N GLU A 357 -45.35 22.33 27.61
CA GLU A 357 -46.61 21.98 28.27
C GLU A 357 -46.51 21.83 29.78
N GLY A 358 -45.34 22.06 30.38
CA GLY A 358 -45.11 21.98 31.84
C GLY A 358 -45.21 20.55 32.41
N LYS A 359 -45.15 19.50 31.54
CA LYS A 359 -45.25 18.09 31.97
C LYS A 359 -43.96 17.55 32.55
N ILE A 360 -42.83 18.10 32.14
CA ILE A 360 -41.48 17.77 32.68
C ILE A 360 -40.70 19.05 32.92
N THR A 361 -39.79 18.98 33.88
CA THR A 361 -38.85 20.08 34.14
C THR A 361 -37.71 20.12 33.14
N PRO A 362 -37.05 21.28 32.93
CA PRO A 362 -35.89 21.37 32.04
C PRO A 362 -34.75 20.40 32.40
N GLN A 363 -34.59 20.07 33.68
CA GLN A 363 -33.60 19.07 34.12
C GLN A 363 -33.98 17.65 33.70
N GLN A 364 -35.25 17.27 33.85
CA GLN A 364 -35.75 15.97 33.40
C GLN A 364 -35.71 15.83 31.87
N ALA A 365 -35.92 16.92 31.12
CA ALA A 365 -35.77 16.94 29.67
C ALA A 365 -34.31 16.73 29.27
N SER A 366 -33.34 17.31 29.97
CA SER A 366 -31.91 17.11 29.71
C SER A 366 -31.46 15.66 29.97
N GLU A 367 -31.99 15.03 31.03
CA GLU A 367 -31.73 13.60 31.32
C GLU A 367 -32.35 12.67 30.28
N LEU A 368 -33.57 12.97 29.84
CA LEU A 368 -34.24 12.20 28.77
C LEU A 368 -33.53 12.33 27.43
N LEU A 369 -33.11 13.53 27.03
CA LEU A 369 -32.33 13.73 25.81
C LEU A 369 -30.98 13.05 25.91
N GLY A 370 -30.28 13.10 27.04
CA GLY A 370 -29.05 12.36 27.28
C GLY A 370 -29.24 10.85 27.21
N ALA A 371 -30.33 10.31 27.75
CA ALA A 371 -30.65 8.87 27.65
C ALA A 371 -30.96 8.41 26.22
N ILE A 372 -31.63 9.25 25.42
CA ILE A 372 -31.97 8.97 24.02
C ILE A 372 -30.72 9.11 23.13
N GLU A 373 -29.82 10.03 23.44
CA GLU A 373 -28.53 10.22 22.72
C GLU A 373 -27.45 9.24 23.18
N GLY A 374 -27.70 8.42 24.21
CA GLY A 374 -26.76 7.38 24.68
C GLY A 374 -25.54 7.94 25.40
N ARG A 375 -25.68 9.13 26.05
CA ARG A 375 -24.66 9.70 26.95
C ARG A 375 -24.88 9.26 28.40
#